data_9466ab6d955242247f6047810017757b
#
_entry.id   9466ab6d955242247f6047810017757b
#
_cell.length_a   1.000
_cell.length_b   1.000
_cell.length_c   1.000
_cell.angle_alpha   90.00
_cell.angle_beta   90.00
_cell.angle_gamma   90.00
#
_symmetry.space_group_name_H-M   'P 1'
#
loop_
_entity.id
_entity.type
_entity.pdbx_description
1 polymer ?
#
loop_
_entity_poly.entity_id
_entity_poly.type
_entity_poly.pdbx_seq_one_letter_code
_entity_poly.pdbx_strand_id
1 'polypeptide(L)'
;MLKNLSSVLCLLLLLLASPAWADRDQREEWTLNLYVENDLFSETDQHYTSGIRLSWVSPDVTDYIESEALPGWVRGLNKRLTFFHKSHEGLQRNVIVSVSQQIYTPKDLSRTDLIEDDRPYAGWLSLGLGYQTRAENQLDILEVRLGVVGPAAFGQEAQDFIHDLRGFEKFQGWDNQLENEPGFVAVWEHKRKTGQQKAGSDFGWDLIGHAGFALGNVRTYLNAGAELRLGWAIPDDFGTSAIRPGGENSTPDSAWDPRIFYDRKWGFHLFAGFDVRLVGQDIFLDGNTFRDSHSVAKESFVTDAAVGFSWIYRGGRISYAHIFRSREFSQQDGSHSYGSLAFSYTF
;
A
#
# COMPACT_ATOMS: atom_id res chain seq x y z
N MET A 1 -25.79 18.34 3.52
CA MET A 1 -24.94 17.19 3.25
C MET A 1 -23.93 17.39 2.10
N LEU A 2 -24.29 18.04 0.99
CA LEU A 2 -23.37 18.35 -0.12
C LEU A 2 -22.18 19.29 0.22
N LYS A 3 -22.27 20.08 1.31
CA LYS A 3 -21.21 21.03 1.69
C LYS A 3 -19.92 20.39 2.22
N ASN A 4 -19.98 19.16 2.75
CA ASN A 4 -18.80 18.51 3.32
C ASN A 4 -18.00 17.73 2.27
N LEU A 5 -18.66 17.25 1.20
CA LEU A 5 -17.98 16.58 0.09
C LEU A 5 -17.13 17.57 -0.73
N SER A 6 -17.64 18.79 -0.91
CA SER A 6 -16.86 19.87 -1.54
C SER A 6 -15.66 20.28 -0.70
N SER A 7 -15.75 20.20 0.64
CA SER A 7 -14.63 20.54 1.53
C SER A 7 -13.51 19.51 1.49
N VAL A 8 -13.82 18.21 1.43
CA VAL A 8 -12.83 17.14 1.29
C VAL A 8 -12.20 17.15 -0.11
N LEU A 9 -13.01 17.37 -1.15
CA LEU A 9 -12.54 17.52 -2.52
C LEU A 9 -11.71 18.80 -2.70
N CYS A 10 -12.10 19.92 -2.04
CA CYS A 10 -11.31 21.13 -2.01
C CYS A 10 -10.01 21.00 -1.23
N LEU A 11 -9.97 20.20 -0.14
CA LEU A 11 -8.72 19.92 0.58
C LEU A 11 -7.77 19.07 -0.28
N LEU A 12 -8.29 18.08 -1.00
CA LEU A 12 -7.54 17.29 -1.98
C LEU A 12 -7.07 18.15 -3.17
N LEU A 13 -7.88 19.08 -3.65
CA LEU A 13 -7.52 20.02 -4.71
C LEU A 13 -6.54 21.10 -4.26
N LEU A 14 -6.59 21.53 -2.99
CA LEU A 14 -5.62 22.46 -2.42
C LEU A 14 -4.23 21.82 -2.19
N LEU A 15 -4.17 20.51 -1.97
CA LEU A 15 -2.93 19.75 -1.94
C LEU A 15 -2.30 19.60 -3.35
N LEU A 16 -3.11 19.75 -4.40
CA LEU A 16 -2.66 19.74 -5.81
C LEU A 16 -2.25 21.14 -6.32
N ALA A 17 -2.52 22.19 -5.56
CA ALA A 17 -2.10 23.56 -5.88
C ALA A 17 -0.67 23.80 -5.42
N SER A 18 0.29 23.24 -6.12
CA SER A 18 1.72 23.47 -5.88
C SER A 18 2.18 24.81 -6.41
N PRO A 19 3.06 25.53 -5.69
CA PRO A 19 3.61 26.79 -6.15
C PRO A 19 4.60 26.61 -7.27
N ALA A 20 4.58 27.57 -8.16
CA ALA A 20 5.60 28.08 -9.06
C ALA A 20 6.72 27.13 -9.56
N TRP A 21 6.70 27.00 -10.84
CA TRP A 21 7.67 26.46 -11.77
C TRP A 21 9.01 27.19 -11.62
N ALA A 22 9.90 26.68 -10.79
CA ALA A 22 11.30 27.03 -10.76
C ALA A 22 12.11 25.86 -11.32
N ASP A 23 13.21 26.16 -11.96
CA ASP A 23 14.22 25.21 -12.41
C ASP A 23 14.62 24.30 -11.25
N ARG A 24 14.07 23.07 -11.22
CA ARG A 24 14.26 22.15 -10.10
C ARG A 24 15.39 21.19 -10.42
N ASP A 25 16.35 21.13 -9.54
CA ASP A 25 17.34 20.05 -9.55
C ASP A 25 16.59 18.72 -9.32
N GLN A 26 16.76 17.77 -10.23
CA GLN A 26 16.03 16.49 -10.31
C GLN A 26 16.13 15.61 -9.03
N ARG A 27 16.86 16.05 -8.03
CA ARG A 27 17.11 15.33 -6.78
C ARG A 27 16.18 15.70 -5.63
N GLU A 28 15.28 16.66 -5.81
CA GLU A 28 14.46 17.21 -4.72
C GLU A 28 12.97 16.84 -4.84
N GLU A 29 12.59 15.85 -5.65
CA GLU A 29 11.19 15.54 -5.89
C GLU A 29 10.59 14.61 -4.85
N TRP A 30 9.56 15.11 -4.16
CA TRP A 30 8.73 14.33 -3.27
C TRP A 30 7.66 13.57 -4.05
N THR A 31 7.27 12.40 -3.54
CA THR A 31 6.11 11.67 -4.08
C THR A 31 5.07 11.47 -3.00
N LEU A 32 3.84 11.91 -3.28
CA LEU A 32 2.66 11.66 -2.46
C LEU A 32 1.85 10.55 -3.10
N ASN A 33 1.45 9.54 -2.32
CA ASN A 33 0.61 8.46 -2.79
C ASN A 33 -0.64 8.32 -1.92
N LEU A 34 -1.78 8.09 -2.57
CA LEU A 34 -3.04 7.72 -1.94
C LEU A 34 -3.50 6.41 -2.56
N TYR A 35 -3.73 5.41 -1.72
CA TYR A 35 -4.28 4.12 -2.07
C TYR A 35 -5.66 3.97 -1.43
N VAL A 36 -6.62 3.51 -2.21
CA VAL A 36 -7.97 3.18 -1.76
C VAL A 36 -8.30 1.79 -2.27
N GLU A 37 -8.52 0.87 -1.37
CA GLU A 37 -8.95 -0.49 -1.68
C GLU A 37 -10.34 -0.72 -1.14
N ASN A 38 -11.16 -1.40 -1.93
CA ASN A 38 -12.51 -1.71 -1.51
C ASN A 38 -13.05 -2.91 -2.32
N ASP A 39 -13.80 -3.77 -1.67
CA ASP A 39 -14.47 -4.92 -2.28
C ASP A 39 -15.73 -4.54 -3.08
N LEU A 40 -16.28 -3.34 -2.88
CA LEU A 40 -17.38 -2.82 -3.69
C LEU A 40 -17.05 -2.71 -5.19
N PHE A 41 -15.78 -2.64 -5.56
CA PHE A 41 -15.37 -2.73 -6.97
C PHE A 41 -15.62 -4.12 -7.58
N SER A 42 -15.96 -5.11 -6.75
CA SER A 42 -16.28 -6.49 -7.10
C SER A 42 -17.74 -6.85 -6.82
N GLU A 43 -18.58 -5.86 -6.49
CA GLU A 43 -19.99 -6.05 -6.11
C GLU A 43 -20.17 -6.97 -4.89
N THR A 44 -19.16 -7.01 -4.02
CA THR A 44 -19.19 -7.73 -2.74
C THR A 44 -18.95 -6.74 -1.61
N ASP A 45 -19.30 -7.12 -0.38
CA ASP A 45 -19.02 -6.35 0.83
C ASP A 45 -18.72 -7.37 1.95
N GLN A 46 -17.48 -7.93 1.91
CA GLN A 46 -17.12 -9.03 2.80
C GLN A 46 -15.59 -9.24 2.86
N HIS A 47 -15.12 -9.76 3.99
CA HIS A 47 -13.73 -10.16 4.24
C HIS A 47 -12.75 -8.99 4.34
N TYR A 48 -12.04 -8.62 3.30
CA TYR A 48 -11.25 -7.38 3.24
C TYR A 48 -12.12 -6.28 2.65
N THR A 49 -12.84 -5.58 3.50
CA THR A 49 -13.88 -4.65 3.08
C THR A 49 -13.30 -3.34 2.54
N SER A 50 -12.33 -2.77 3.24
CA SER A 50 -11.70 -1.54 2.76
C SER A 50 -10.32 -1.29 3.34
N GLY A 51 -9.54 -0.50 2.61
CA GLY A 51 -8.28 0.04 3.07
C GLY A 51 -8.00 1.42 2.48
N ILE A 52 -7.43 2.27 3.27
CA ILE A 52 -6.87 3.55 2.82
C ILE A 52 -5.44 3.68 3.33
N ARG A 53 -4.54 4.13 2.45
CA ARG A 53 -3.16 4.44 2.82
C ARG A 53 -2.75 5.75 2.15
N LEU A 54 -2.16 6.63 2.94
CA LEU A 54 -1.50 7.84 2.48
C LEU A 54 -0.02 7.71 2.80
N SER A 55 0.86 7.94 1.82
CA SER A 55 2.30 7.89 2.03
C SER A 55 3.02 9.06 1.37
N TRP A 56 4.07 9.50 2.02
CA TRP A 56 5.03 10.47 1.51
C TRP A 56 6.37 9.77 1.35
N VAL A 57 6.95 9.92 0.16
CA VAL A 57 8.29 9.41 -0.16
C VAL A 57 9.21 10.59 -0.36
N SER A 58 10.33 10.61 0.35
CA SER A 58 11.33 11.67 0.23
C SER A 58 11.99 11.67 -1.16
N PRO A 59 12.61 12.78 -1.55
CA PRO A 59 13.60 12.78 -2.62
C PRO A 59 14.71 11.75 -2.36
N ASP A 60 15.59 11.56 -3.35
CA ASP A 60 16.82 10.83 -3.14
C ASP A 60 17.66 11.51 -2.05
N VAL A 61 17.91 10.79 -0.97
CA VAL A 61 18.76 11.26 0.12
C VAL A 61 20.11 10.56 0.03
N THR A 62 21.16 11.34 -0.17
CA THR A 62 22.53 10.83 -0.26
C THR A 62 22.94 10.07 1.01
N ASP A 63 22.39 10.49 2.14
CA ASP A 63 22.58 9.86 3.46
C ASP A 63 21.30 10.00 4.29
N TYR A 64 20.85 8.89 4.88
CA TYR A 64 19.68 8.88 5.77
C TYR A 64 19.86 9.68 7.06
N ILE A 65 21.11 9.99 7.46
CA ILE A 65 21.43 10.69 8.71
C ILE A 65 21.58 12.19 8.50
N GLU A 66 22.28 12.61 7.46
CA GLU A 66 22.72 13.99 7.29
C GLU A 66 21.85 14.81 6.34
N SER A 67 20.99 14.17 5.53
CA SER A 67 20.17 14.86 4.55
C SER A 67 19.26 15.89 5.19
N GLU A 68 19.39 17.17 4.77
CA GLU A 68 18.51 18.26 5.20
C GLU A 68 17.08 18.14 4.65
N ALA A 69 16.87 17.35 3.59
CA ALA A 69 15.54 17.05 3.05
C ALA A 69 14.66 16.28 4.06
N LEU A 70 15.24 15.58 5.04
CA LEU A 70 14.50 14.81 6.03
C LEU A 70 14.13 15.64 7.25
N PRO A 71 12.90 15.47 7.80
CA PRO A 71 12.51 16.07 9.07
C PRO A 71 13.48 15.72 10.20
N GLY A 72 13.73 16.66 11.12
CA GLY A 72 14.72 16.49 12.19
C GLY A 72 14.50 15.26 13.08
N TRP A 73 13.24 14.86 13.30
CA TRP A 73 12.90 13.66 14.07
C TRP A 73 13.30 12.37 13.33
N VAL A 74 13.14 12.33 11.98
CA VAL A 74 13.60 11.19 11.17
C VAL A 74 15.10 11.07 11.23
N ARG A 75 15.84 12.18 11.05
CA ARG A 75 17.30 12.20 11.17
C ARG A 75 17.78 11.74 12.57
N GLY A 76 17.08 12.19 13.61
CA GLY A 76 17.35 11.78 14.98
C GLY A 76 17.15 10.29 15.22
N LEU A 77 16.12 9.70 14.63
CA LEU A 77 15.89 8.24 14.67
C LEU A 77 16.96 7.50 13.86
N ASN A 78 17.25 7.96 12.66
CA ASN A 78 18.26 7.35 11.79
C ASN A 78 19.64 7.28 12.44
N LYS A 79 20.07 8.32 13.14
CA LYS A 79 21.33 8.31 13.93
C LYS A 79 21.43 7.17 14.93
N ARG A 80 20.30 6.63 15.40
CA ARG A 80 20.24 5.49 16.35
C ARG A 80 20.21 4.14 15.63
N LEU A 81 19.83 4.12 14.35
CA LEU A 81 19.68 2.92 13.53
C LEU A 81 20.87 2.71 12.58
N THR A 82 22.08 2.87 13.07
CA THR A 82 23.33 2.93 12.29
C THR A 82 23.62 1.67 11.45
N PHE A 83 23.00 0.55 11.74
CA PHE A 83 23.24 -0.71 11.01
C PHE A 83 22.68 -0.71 9.57
N PHE A 84 21.77 0.22 9.22
CA PHE A 84 21.25 0.39 7.86
C PHE A 84 22.16 1.26 6.97
N HIS A 85 23.20 1.86 7.51
CA HIS A 85 24.00 2.87 6.83
C HIS A 85 25.28 2.32 6.18
N LYS A 86 25.15 1.32 5.31
CA LYS A 86 26.27 1.01 4.41
C LYS A 86 26.25 2.06 3.29
N SER A 87 27.16 3.01 3.35
CA SER A 87 27.39 3.96 2.26
C SER A 87 27.97 3.22 1.05
N HIS A 88 27.16 3.06 0.01
CA HIS A 88 27.63 2.67 -1.31
C HIS A 88 27.34 3.84 -2.22
N GLU A 89 28.34 4.32 -2.95
CA GLU A 89 28.18 5.34 -3.98
C GLU A 89 27.24 4.82 -5.07
N GLY A 90 26.37 5.70 -5.58
CA GLY A 90 25.48 5.38 -6.69
C GLY A 90 24.15 4.71 -6.32
N LEU A 91 23.82 4.61 -5.02
CA LEU A 91 22.50 4.11 -4.59
C LEU A 91 21.52 5.27 -4.37
N GLN A 92 20.33 5.18 -4.95
CA GLN A 92 19.21 6.05 -4.57
C GLN A 92 18.61 5.57 -3.24
N ARG A 93 18.34 6.52 -2.33
CA ARG A 93 17.78 6.25 -1.01
C ARG A 93 16.58 7.13 -0.75
N ASN A 94 15.47 6.52 -0.36
CA ASN A 94 14.27 7.26 0.00
C ASN A 94 13.77 6.83 1.38
N VAL A 95 13.18 7.77 2.10
CA VAL A 95 12.46 7.54 3.35
C VAL A 95 10.96 7.66 3.06
N ILE A 96 10.19 6.74 3.61
CA ILE A 96 8.73 6.69 3.47
C ILE A 96 8.11 6.94 4.83
N VAL A 97 7.15 7.84 4.88
CA VAL A 97 6.23 7.99 6.03
C VAL A 97 4.83 7.70 5.55
N SER A 98 4.11 6.85 6.27
CA SER A 98 2.75 6.49 5.86
C SER A 98 1.79 6.44 7.05
N VAL A 99 0.50 6.66 6.76
CA VAL A 99 -0.62 6.36 7.62
C VAL A 99 -1.59 5.46 6.85
N SER A 100 -2.12 4.43 7.50
CA SER A 100 -3.10 3.57 6.87
C SER A 100 -4.13 3.04 7.85
N GLN A 101 -5.34 2.83 7.34
CA GLN A 101 -6.42 2.12 8.00
C GLN A 101 -6.86 0.97 7.12
N GLN A 102 -7.09 -0.19 7.72
CA GLN A 102 -7.64 -1.38 7.07
C GLN A 102 -8.81 -1.90 7.89
N ILE A 103 -9.85 -2.39 7.21
CA ILE A 103 -11.10 -2.85 7.81
C ILE A 103 -11.41 -4.24 7.28
N TYR A 104 -11.75 -5.12 8.19
CA TYR A 104 -12.12 -6.52 7.94
C TYR A 104 -13.47 -6.80 8.57
N THR A 105 -14.38 -7.44 7.83
CA THR A 105 -15.72 -7.79 8.30
C THR A 105 -16.09 -9.20 7.87
N PRO A 106 -16.95 -9.88 8.61
CA PRO A 106 -17.65 -11.08 8.14
C PRO A 106 -18.51 -10.78 6.90
N LYS A 107 -19.01 -11.85 6.27
CA LYS A 107 -19.83 -11.76 5.07
C LYS A 107 -21.26 -11.25 5.36
N ASP A 108 -21.86 -11.67 6.46
CA ASP A 108 -23.24 -11.31 6.80
C ASP A 108 -23.30 -10.03 7.62
N LEU A 109 -23.65 -8.92 6.96
CA LEU A 109 -23.74 -7.61 7.57
C LEU A 109 -24.94 -7.43 8.51
N SER A 110 -25.96 -8.29 8.41
CA SER A 110 -27.22 -8.19 9.18
C SER A 110 -27.12 -8.80 10.58
N ARG A 111 -26.11 -9.65 10.84
CA ARG A 111 -25.93 -10.35 12.12
C ARG A 111 -25.38 -9.40 13.19
N THR A 112 -26.02 -9.45 14.35
CA THR A 112 -25.57 -8.74 15.57
C THR A 112 -24.80 -9.65 16.53
N ASP A 113 -25.01 -10.95 16.43
CA ASP A 113 -24.31 -11.98 17.21
C ASP A 113 -23.01 -12.39 16.54
N LEU A 114 -22.14 -13.04 17.31
CA LEU A 114 -20.88 -13.59 16.82
C LEU A 114 -21.12 -14.63 15.73
N ILE A 115 -20.41 -14.52 14.61
CA ILE A 115 -20.43 -15.49 13.51
C ILE A 115 -19.20 -16.40 13.69
N GLU A 116 -19.41 -17.56 14.32
CA GLU A 116 -18.33 -18.47 14.74
C GLU A 116 -17.53 -19.07 13.58
N ASP A 117 -18.13 -19.16 12.40
CA ASP A 117 -17.55 -19.74 11.18
C ASP A 117 -17.03 -18.70 10.17
N ASP A 118 -17.03 -17.42 10.54
CA ASP A 118 -16.47 -16.34 9.72
C ASP A 118 -15.43 -15.53 10.51
N ARG A 119 -14.63 -14.73 9.80
CA ARG A 119 -13.60 -13.88 10.40
C ARG A 119 -14.18 -12.88 11.40
N PRO A 120 -13.40 -12.49 12.42
CA PRO A 120 -13.81 -11.40 13.30
C PRO A 120 -13.88 -10.07 12.57
N TYR A 121 -14.75 -9.17 13.05
CA TYR A 121 -14.63 -7.76 12.74
C TYR A 121 -13.32 -7.21 13.27
N ALA A 122 -12.63 -6.39 12.49
CA ALA A 122 -11.42 -5.73 12.95
C ALA A 122 -11.12 -4.46 12.17
N GLY A 123 -10.68 -3.42 12.88
CA GLY A 123 -9.97 -2.27 12.33
C GLY A 123 -8.49 -2.33 12.66
N TRP A 124 -7.62 -1.84 11.78
CA TRP A 124 -6.22 -1.61 12.06
C TRP A 124 -5.78 -0.24 11.55
N LEU A 125 -5.45 0.66 12.47
CA LEU A 125 -4.90 1.98 12.19
C LEU A 125 -3.40 1.98 12.51
N SER A 126 -2.56 2.37 11.54
CA SER A 126 -1.11 2.31 11.70
C SER A 126 -0.37 3.48 11.06
N LEU A 127 0.78 3.79 11.66
CA LEU A 127 1.82 4.66 11.12
C LEU A 127 2.99 3.78 10.64
N GLY A 128 3.54 4.11 9.48
CA GLY A 128 4.68 3.40 8.88
C GLY A 128 5.88 4.32 8.68
N LEU A 129 7.06 3.77 8.93
CA LEU A 129 8.34 4.35 8.55
C LEU A 129 9.07 3.32 7.70
N GLY A 130 9.40 3.69 6.47
CA GLY A 130 10.08 2.83 5.51
C GLY A 130 11.37 3.44 4.99
N TYR A 131 12.26 2.57 4.58
CA TYR A 131 13.53 2.89 3.93
C TYR A 131 13.61 2.11 2.62
N GLN A 132 13.89 2.81 1.56
CA GLN A 132 14.17 2.22 0.25
C GLN A 132 15.62 2.45 -0.12
N THR A 133 16.25 1.40 -0.63
CA THR A 133 17.57 1.47 -1.25
C THR A 133 17.47 0.87 -2.64
N ARG A 134 17.85 1.63 -3.63
CA ARG A 134 17.70 1.28 -5.03
C ARG A 134 19.05 1.32 -5.75
N ALA A 135 19.29 0.31 -6.57
CA ALA A 135 20.42 0.22 -7.48
C ALA A 135 19.94 -0.32 -8.83
N GLU A 136 20.09 0.46 -9.91
CA GLU A 136 19.70 0.07 -11.28
C GLU A 136 18.35 -0.69 -11.36
N ASN A 137 18.42 -2.04 -11.38
CA ASN A 137 17.27 -2.91 -11.54
C ASN A 137 16.87 -3.63 -10.25
N GLN A 138 17.33 -3.17 -9.09
CA GLN A 138 17.04 -3.75 -7.78
C GLN A 138 16.52 -2.71 -6.80
N LEU A 139 15.58 -3.11 -5.96
CA LEU A 139 15.01 -2.31 -4.91
C LEU A 139 14.90 -3.15 -3.63
N ASP A 140 15.46 -2.67 -2.55
CA ASP A 140 15.26 -3.19 -1.19
C ASP A 140 14.38 -2.23 -0.40
N ILE A 141 13.37 -2.77 0.27
CA ILE A 141 12.46 -2.02 1.13
C ILE A 141 12.50 -2.62 2.52
N LEU A 142 12.67 -1.77 3.51
CA LEU A 142 12.44 -2.09 4.91
C LEU A 142 11.38 -1.15 5.45
N GLU A 143 10.27 -1.66 5.96
CA GLU A 143 9.19 -0.87 6.54
C GLU A 143 8.83 -1.40 7.93
N VAL A 144 8.67 -0.49 8.89
CA VAL A 144 8.12 -0.79 10.22
C VAL A 144 6.82 -0.05 10.37
N ARG A 145 5.77 -0.75 10.75
CA ARG A 145 4.45 -0.19 11.01
C ARG A 145 4.05 -0.45 12.45
N LEU A 146 3.61 0.60 13.11
CA LEU A 146 3.12 0.59 14.50
C LEU A 146 1.72 1.16 14.53
N GLY A 147 0.85 0.58 15.33
CA GLY A 147 -0.53 1.04 15.39
C GLY A 147 -1.37 0.31 16.43
N VAL A 148 -2.67 0.31 16.21
CA VAL A 148 -3.66 -0.31 17.07
C VAL A 148 -4.64 -1.14 16.24
N VAL A 149 -4.94 -2.34 16.73
CA VAL A 149 -6.03 -3.19 16.25
C VAL A 149 -7.21 -3.04 17.20
N GLY A 150 -8.43 -3.15 16.69
CA GLY A 150 -9.67 -3.11 17.48
C GLY A 150 -10.41 -1.76 17.43
N PRO A 151 -11.32 -1.47 18.36
CA PRO A 151 -12.17 -0.27 18.35
C PRO A 151 -11.41 1.05 18.20
N ALA A 152 -10.24 1.18 18.82
CA ALA A 152 -9.41 2.39 18.71
C ALA A 152 -8.81 2.62 17.30
N ALA A 153 -8.99 1.68 16.37
CA ALA A 153 -8.66 1.87 14.96
C ALA A 153 -9.78 2.55 14.17
N PHE A 154 -10.94 2.85 14.79
CA PHE A 154 -12.08 3.54 14.18
C PHE A 154 -12.63 2.84 12.93
N GLY A 155 -12.58 1.48 12.89
CA GLY A 155 -13.04 0.71 11.74
C GLY A 155 -14.54 0.86 11.49
N GLN A 156 -15.35 0.75 12.54
CA GLN A 156 -16.80 0.92 12.48
C GLN A 156 -17.18 2.31 11.99
N GLU A 157 -16.60 3.36 12.58
CA GLU A 157 -16.94 4.75 12.26
C GLU A 157 -16.59 5.08 10.80
N ALA A 158 -15.46 4.57 10.32
CA ALA A 158 -15.04 4.78 8.93
C ALA A 158 -15.96 4.04 7.95
N GLN A 159 -16.34 2.79 8.25
CA GLN A 159 -17.26 2.02 7.43
C GLN A 159 -18.66 2.65 7.43
N ASP A 160 -19.19 2.97 8.61
CA ASP A 160 -20.50 3.63 8.75
C ASP A 160 -20.58 4.95 7.98
N PHE A 161 -19.51 5.73 7.98
CA PHE A 161 -19.42 6.98 7.21
C PHE A 161 -19.55 6.73 5.70
N ILE A 162 -18.88 5.71 5.17
CA ILE A 162 -18.95 5.36 3.75
C ILE A 162 -20.34 4.82 3.39
N HIS A 163 -20.93 3.98 4.24
CA HIS A 163 -22.28 3.44 4.04
C HIS A 163 -23.34 4.54 4.06
N ASP A 164 -23.27 5.48 5.02
CA ASP A 164 -24.16 6.65 5.07
C ASP A 164 -24.04 7.54 3.81
N LEU A 165 -22.80 7.72 3.31
CA LEU A 165 -22.56 8.52 2.12
C LEU A 165 -23.19 7.90 0.86
N ARG A 166 -23.21 6.56 0.79
CA ARG A 166 -23.69 5.79 -0.36
C ARG A 166 -25.11 5.26 -0.22
N GLY A 167 -25.72 5.38 0.95
CA GLY A 167 -27.05 4.86 1.25
C GLY A 167 -27.09 3.33 1.36
N PHE A 168 -26.02 2.70 1.80
CA PHE A 168 -25.94 1.26 2.05
C PHE A 168 -26.37 0.89 3.46
N GLU A 169 -26.79 -0.36 3.65
CA GLU A 169 -27.04 -0.93 4.99
C GLU A 169 -25.73 -1.05 5.76
N LYS A 170 -25.77 -0.77 7.07
CA LYS A 170 -24.61 -0.83 7.95
C LYS A 170 -24.41 -2.22 8.52
N PHE A 171 -23.18 -2.59 8.75
CA PHE A 171 -22.83 -3.80 9.48
C PHE A 171 -23.24 -3.70 10.94
N GLN A 172 -23.96 -4.72 11.44
CA GLN A 172 -24.59 -4.72 12.77
C GLN A 172 -23.73 -5.41 13.84
N GLY A 173 -22.70 -6.15 13.46
CA GLY A 173 -21.95 -7.04 14.36
C GLY A 173 -20.66 -6.46 14.95
N TRP A 174 -20.43 -5.15 14.88
CA TRP A 174 -19.20 -4.51 15.37
C TRP A 174 -18.93 -4.68 16.87
N ASP A 175 -19.95 -4.99 17.67
CA ASP A 175 -19.77 -5.33 19.09
C ASP A 175 -18.92 -6.59 19.30
N ASN A 176 -18.79 -7.45 18.27
CA ASN A 176 -17.98 -8.67 18.28
C ASN A 176 -16.58 -8.47 17.63
N GLN A 177 -16.12 -7.24 17.49
CA GLN A 177 -14.80 -6.98 16.91
C GLN A 177 -13.65 -7.38 17.82
N LEU A 178 -12.46 -7.57 17.23
CA LEU A 178 -11.25 -7.78 18.01
C LEU A 178 -11.04 -6.65 19.02
N GLU A 179 -10.54 -7.01 20.18
CA GLU A 179 -10.22 -6.08 21.27
C GLU A 179 -9.03 -5.18 20.94
N ASN A 180 -8.98 -4.02 21.60
CA ASN A 180 -7.84 -3.11 21.46
C ASN A 180 -6.52 -3.76 21.85
N GLU A 181 -5.58 -3.78 20.90
CA GLU A 181 -4.22 -4.23 21.17
C GLU A 181 -3.21 -3.46 20.31
N PRO A 182 -1.97 -3.22 20.83
CA PRO A 182 -0.92 -2.60 20.03
C PRO A 182 -0.51 -3.53 18.89
N GLY A 183 -0.45 -2.98 17.68
CA GLY A 183 -0.05 -3.69 16.46
C GLY A 183 1.36 -3.31 16.03
N PHE A 184 2.12 -4.31 15.60
CA PHE A 184 3.47 -4.16 15.07
C PHE A 184 3.67 -5.08 13.87
N VAL A 185 4.29 -4.55 12.80
CA VAL A 185 4.78 -5.33 11.65
C VAL A 185 6.09 -4.72 11.17
N ALA A 186 7.13 -5.54 11.04
CA ALA A 186 8.36 -5.21 10.32
C ALA A 186 8.40 -6.02 9.02
N VAL A 187 8.71 -5.37 7.91
CA VAL A 187 8.72 -5.98 6.58
C VAL A 187 10.05 -5.70 5.91
N TRP A 188 10.59 -6.73 5.27
CA TRP A 188 11.63 -6.58 4.27
C TRP A 188 11.17 -7.19 2.96
N GLU A 189 11.38 -6.49 1.85
CA GLU A 189 11.08 -6.97 0.50
C GLU A 189 12.19 -6.58 -0.45
N HIS A 190 12.66 -7.54 -1.23
CA HIS A 190 13.58 -7.35 -2.34
C HIS A 190 12.84 -7.48 -3.66
N LYS A 191 13.09 -6.54 -4.58
CA LYS A 191 12.54 -6.56 -5.94
C LYS A 191 13.63 -6.52 -6.97
N ARG A 192 13.41 -7.19 -8.09
CA ARG A 192 14.29 -7.16 -9.24
C ARG A 192 13.49 -6.97 -10.52
N LYS A 193 13.88 -5.97 -11.29
CA LYS A 193 13.28 -5.65 -12.58
C LYS A 193 14.15 -6.16 -13.71
N THR A 194 13.53 -6.73 -14.75
CA THR A 194 14.15 -7.07 -16.03
C THR A 194 13.20 -6.70 -17.16
N GLY A 195 13.68 -6.37 -18.34
CA GLY A 195 12.82 -6.02 -19.47
C GLY A 195 13.55 -5.33 -20.60
N GLN A 196 12.79 -5.04 -21.65
CA GLN A 196 13.28 -4.33 -22.85
C GLN A 196 12.63 -2.95 -22.97
N GLN A 197 12.75 -2.13 -21.96
CA GLN A 197 12.49 -0.71 -22.14
C GLN A 197 13.84 -0.02 -22.38
N LYS A 198 14.15 0.28 -23.63
CA LYS A 198 15.25 1.20 -23.93
C LYS A 198 14.80 2.60 -23.49
N ALA A 199 15.65 3.30 -22.75
CA ALA A 199 15.45 4.72 -22.52
C ALA A 199 15.11 5.41 -23.86
N GLY A 200 13.96 6.10 -23.91
CA GLY A 200 13.51 6.73 -25.14
C GLY A 200 12.57 5.91 -26.03
N SER A 201 12.30 4.62 -25.78
CA SER A 201 11.30 3.85 -26.54
C SER A 201 9.87 4.19 -26.13
N ASP A 202 8.97 4.32 -27.11
CA ASP A 202 7.57 4.65 -26.82
C ASP A 202 6.81 3.44 -26.25
N PHE A 203 7.12 2.24 -26.71
CA PHE A 203 6.48 1.01 -26.30
C PHE A 203 7.50 0.03 -25.72
N GLY A 204 7.13 -0.65 -24.63
CA GLY A 204 8.01 -1.60 -23.96
C GLY A 204 7.28 -2.55 -23.04
N TRP A 205 8.06 -3.40 -22.39
CA TRP A 205 7.61 -4.28 -21.34
C TRP A 205 8.68 -4.45 -20.29
N ASP A 206 8.28 -4.74 -19.08
CA ASP A 206 9.17 -5.21 -18.02
C ASP A 206 8.50 -6.29 -17.15
N LEU A 207 9.33 -7.03 -16.45
CA LEU A 207 8.95 -8.05 -15.48
C LEU A 207 9.67 -7.72 -14.16
N ILE A 208 8.89 -7.61 -13.10
CA ILE A 208 9.37 -7.29 -11.76
C ILE A 208 9.07 -8.47 -10.85
N GLY A 209 10.12 -9.21 -10.48
CA GLY A 209 10.03 -10.24 -9.45
C GLY A 209 10.22 -9.65 -8.07
N HIS A 210 9.57 -10.22 -7.06
CA HIS A 210 9.79 -9.85 -5.66
C HIS A 210 9.78 -11.07 -4.74
N ALA A 211 10.47 -10.93 -3.62
CA ALA A 211 10.41 -11.86 -2.50
C ALA A 211 10.68 -11.12 -1.19
N GLY A 212 10.07 -11.56 -0.10
CA GLY A 212 10.19 -10.87 1.17
C GLY A 212 9.59 -11.62 2.34
N PHE A 213 9.53 -10.94 3.46
CA PHE A 213 8.86 -11.43 4.66
C PHE A 213 8.28 -10.27 5.48
N ALA A 214 7.28 -10.60 6.28
CA ALA A 214 6.75 -9.76 7.34
C ALA A 214 6.86 -10.49 8.68
N LEU A 215 7.19 -9.77 9.75
CA LEU A 215 7.27 -10.26 11.12
C LEU A 215 6.57 -9.30 12.06
N GLY A 216 5.63 -9.80 12.84
CA GLY A 216 4.90 -8.99 13.82
C GLY A 216 3.71 -9.73 14.40
N ASN A 217 3.07 -9.12 15.40
CA ASN A 217 1.84 -9.68 15.96
C ASN A 217 0.61 -9.46 15.07
N VAL A 218 0.64 -8.45 14.19
CA VAL A 218 -0.46 -8.22 13.24
C VAL A 218 -0.37 -9.19 12.08
N ARG A 219 0.82 -9.35 11.48
CA ARG A 219 1.07 -10.31 10.39
C ARG A 219 2.47 -10.87 10.45
N THR A 220 2.58 -12.16 10.18
CA THR A 220 3.85 -12.86 9.94
C THR A 220 3.68 -13.77 8.73
N TYR A 221 4.49 -13.55 7.69
CA TYR A 221 4.45 -14.35 6.45
C TYR A 221 5.77 -14.27 5.69
N LEU A 222 5.99 -15.24 4.80
CA LEU A 222 6.92 -15.15 3.68
C LEU A 222 6.12 -14.88 2.40
N ASN A 223 6.65 -14.10 1.47
CA ASN A 223 6.01 -13.88 0.18
C ASN A 223 6.99 -13.92 -0.99
N ALA A 224 6.45 -14.27 -2.16
CA ALA A 224 7.12 -14.14 -3.44
C ALA A 224 6.10 -13.95 -4.55
N GLY A 225 6.49 -13.23 -5.60
CA GLY A 225 5.60 -12.98 -6.72
C GLY A 225 6.28 -12.26 -7.87
N ALA A 226 5.48 -11.89 -8.86
CA ALA A 226 5.95 -11.13 -10.01
C ALA A 226 4.83 -10.26 -10.61
N GLU A 227 5.23 -9.18 -11.28
CA GLU A 227 4.36 -8.30 -12.07
C GLU A 227 4.96 -8.11 -13.47
N LEU A 228 4.18 -8.37 -14.49
CA LEU A 228 4.47 -8.07 -15.90
C LEU A 228 3.75 -6.79 -16.29
N ARG A 229 4.47 -5.84 -16.87
CA ARG A 229 3.91 -4.59 -17.43
C ARG A 229 4.16 -4.52 -18.93
N LEU A 230 3.19 -3.97 -19.66
CA LEU A 230 3.25 -3.79 -21.11
C LEU A 230 2.57 -2.48 -21.50
N GLY A 231 3.26 -1.59 -22.20
CA GLY A 231 2.66 -0.32 -22.58
C GLY A 231 3.61 0.72 -23.17
N TRP A 232 3.15 1.96 -23.15
CA TRP A 232 3.87 3.13 -23.64
C TRP A 232 4.38 3.97 -22.48
N ALA A 233 5.65 4.38 -22.55
CA ALA A 233 6.30 5.20 -21.55
C ALA A 233 6.04 4.65 -20.14
N ILE A 234 6.34 3.36 -19.93
CA ILE A 234 6.24 2.71 -18.62
C ILE A 234 7.16 3.44 -17.63
N PRO A 235 6.70 3.78 -16.42
CA PRO A 235 7.53 4.48 -15.45
C PRO A 235 8.72 3.63 -15.02
N ASP A 236 9.84 4.29 -14.79
CA ASP A 236 11.03 3.64 -14.27
C ASP A 236 10.94 3.49 -12.74
N ASP A 237 10.07 2.58 -12.32
CA ASP A 237 9.84 2.22 -10.93
C ASP A 237 9.73 0.68 -10.77
N PHE A 238 9.29 0.20 -9.62
CA PHE A 238 9.24 -1.23 -9.30
C PHE A 238 7.81 -1.77 -9.13
N GLY A 239 6.91 -1.35 -10.02
CA GLY A 239 5.59 -1.93 -10.19
C GLY A 239 4.45 -1.13 -9.60
N THR A 240 3.27 -1.75 -9.66
CA THR A 240 2.03 -1.19 -9.14
C THR A 240 1.86 -1.61 -7.69
N SER A 241 1.53 -0.66 -6.81
CA SER A 241 1.38 -0.94 -5.38
C SER A 241 -0.06 -1.32 -5.06
N ALA A 242 -0.24 -2.28 -4.14
CA ALA A 242 -1.44 -2.49 -3.36
C ALA A 242 -1.18 -2.08 -1.91
N ILE A 243 -2.23 -1.96 -1.08
CA ILE A 243 -2.08 -1.68 0.37
C ILE A 243 -1.53 -2.91 1.07
N ARG A 244 -0.24 -3.09 1.00
CA ARG A 244 0.49 -4.11 1.77
C ARG A 244 1.78 -3.51 2.30
N PRO A 245 2.32 -4.05 3.40
CA PRO A 245 3.66 -3.69 3.85
C PRO A 245 4.68 -3.95 2.72
N GLY A 246 5.67 -3.07 2.58
CA GLY A 246 6.65 -3.16 1.49
C GLY A 246 6.10 -2.86 0.09
N GLY A 247 4.82 -2.49 -0.02
CA GLY A 247 4.17 -2.18 -1.30
C GLY A 247 4.56 -0.84 -1.92
N GLU A 248 5.27 0.03 -1.19
CA GLU A 248 5.67 1.33 -1.72
C GLU A 248 6.82 1.19 -2.72
N ASN A 249 6.57 1.47 -4.00
CA ASN A 249 7.50 1.23 -5.11
C ASN A 249 7.37 2.26 -6.23
N SER A 250 6.62 3.34 -5.98
CA SER A 250 6.21 4.32 -6.99
C SER A 250 7.22 5.44 -7.24
N THR A 251 8.32 5.49 -6.51
CA THR A 251 9.33 6.55 -6.65
C THR A 251 9.99 6.48 -8.01
N PRO A 252 10.09 7.60 -8.76
CA PRO A 252 10.84 7.64 -10.00
C PRO A 252 12.33 7.33 -9.80
N ASP A 253 12.92 6.56 -10.72
CA ASP A 253 14.33 6.14 -10.65
C ASP A 253 15.26 7.02 -11.47
N SER A 254 14.79 7.48 -12.60
CA SER A 254 15.67 8.14 -13.56
C SER A 254 15.08 9.44 -14.06
N ALA A 255 15.97 10.31 -14.55
CA ALA A 255 15.59 11.51 -15.27
C ALA A 255 14.72 11.23 -16.52
N TRP A 256 14.64 9.97 -16.96
CA TRP A 256 13.83 9.52 -18.10
C TRP A 256 12.45 9.02 -17.69
N ASP A 257 12.14 8.99 -16.39
CA ASP A 257 10.79 8.63 -15.92
C ASP A 257 9.75 9.63 -16.49
N PRO A 258 8.64 9.17 -17.07
CA PRO A 258 7.66 10.05 -17.70
C PRO A 258 7.02 11.06 -16.74
N ARG A 259 7.14 10.85 -15.43
CA ARG A 259 6.66 11.77 -14.39
C ARG A 259 7.59 12.96 -14.18
N ILE A 260 8.87 12.80 -14.49
CA ILE A 260 9.92 13.82 -14.34
C ILE A 260 10.27 14.44 -15.70
N PHE A 261 10.35 13.62 -16.75
CA PHE A 261 10.79 14.04 -18.07
C PHE A 261 9.67 14.80 -18.81
N TYR A 262 9.76 16.12 -18.83
CA TYR A 262 8.72 17.03 -19.33
C TYR A 262 8.39 16.91 -20.82
N ASP A 263 9.25 16.34 -21.65
CA ASP A 263 8.96 16.11 -23.08
C ASP A 263 7.96 14.97 -23.29
N ARG A 264 7.82 14.05 -22.31
CA ARG A 264 6.83 12.97 -22.32
C ARG A 264 5.69 13.28 -21.38
N LYS A 265 4.60 13.80 -21.93
CA LYS A 265 3.46 14.27 -21.13
C LYS A 265 2.54 13.17 -20.63
N TRP A 266 2.62 11.94 -21.19
CA TRP A 266 1.73 10.84 -20.82
C TRP A 266 2.40 9.48 -20.98
N GLY A 267 1.94 8.53 -20.21
CA GLY A 267 2.28 7.12 -20.31
C GLY A 267 1.05 6.26 -19.99
N PHE A 268 1.02 5.04 -20.49
CA PHE A 268 -0.04 4.08 -20.22
C PHE A 268 0.52 2.67 -20.29
N HIS A 269 0.18 1.84 -19.31
CA HIS A 269 0.50 0.43 -19.37
C HIS A 269 -0.59 -0.42 -18.74
N LEU A 270 -0.70 -1.64 -19.24
CA LEU A 270 -1.41 -2.74 -18.62
C LEU A 270 -0.44 -3.53 -17.76
N PHE A 271 -0.92 -4.14 -16.70
CA PHE A 271 -0.14 -5.04 -15.88
C PHE A 271 -0.94 -6.26 -15.43
N ALA A 272 -0.23 -7.34 -15.20
CA ALA A 272 -0.73 -8.53 -14.55
C ALA A 272 0.32 -9.05 -13.57
N GLY A 273 -0.12 -9.44 -12.39
CA GLY A 273 0.79 -9.90 -11.33
C GLY A 273 0.20 -10.99 -10.48
N PHE A 274 1.07 -11.63 -9.72
CA PHE A 274 0.68 -12.56 -8.68
C PHE A 274 1.60 -12.41 -7.46
N ASP A 275 1.08 -12.75 -6.29
CA ASP A 275 1.80 -12.83 -5.02
C ASP A 275 1.34 -14.08 -4.28
N VAL A 276 2.26 -14.88 -3.79
CA VAL A 276 1.99 -16.06 -2.96
C VAL A 276 2.56 -15.81 -1.59
N ARG A 277 1.76 -16.06 -0.56
CA ARG A 277 2.15 -15.90 0.85
C ARG A 277 2.05 -17.23 1.59
N LEU A 278 3.12 -17.54 2.34
CA LEU A 278 3.10 -18.57 3.38
C LEU A 278 2.83 -17.85 4.70
N VAL A 279 1.61 -17.95 5.21
CA VAL A 279 1.11 -17.20 6.36
C VAL A 279 1.35 -17.96 7.65
N GLY A 280 2.18 -17.40 8.52
CA GLY A 280 2.41 -17.89 9.88
C GLY A 280 1.43 -17.30 10.89
N GLN A 281 1.15 -15.99 10.79
CA GLN A 281 0.20 -15.26 11.64
C GLN A 281 -0.58 -14.24 10.82
N ASP A 282 -1.88 -14.14 11.08
CA ASP A 282 -2.73 -13.03 10.66
C ASP A 282 -3.77 -12.76 11.77
N ILE A 283 -3.62 -11.65 12.51
CA ILE A 283 -4.48 -11.31 13.63
C ILE A 283 -5.97 -11.22 13.24
N PHE A 284 -6.25 -10.88 11.97
CA PHE A 284 -7.62 -10.76 11.44
C PHE A 284 -8.28 -12.11 11.17
N LEU A 285 -7.58 -13.22 11.45
CA LEU A 285 -8.06 -14.61 11.37
C LEU A 285 -7.74 -15.35 12.66
N ASP A 286 -6.54 -15.18 13.22
CA ASP A 286 -6.07 -15.86 14.43
C ASP A 286 -6.61 -15.25 15.72
N GLY A 287 -7.26 -14.06 15.64
CA GLY A 287 -7.70 -13.32 16.83
C GLY A 287 -6.57 -12.53 17.50
N ASN A 288 -6.87 -11.89 18.62
CA ASN A 288 -5.92 -11.09 19.39
C ASN A 288 -4.71 -11.91 19.84
N THR A 289 -3.53 -11.31 19.79
CA THR A 289 -2.27 -11.99 20.16
C THR A 289 -2.07 -12.09 21.67
N PHE A 290 -2.52 -11.09 22.42
CA PHE A 290 -2.24 -10.98 23.86
C PHE A 290 -3.45 -11.30 24.75
N ARG A 291 -4.56 -11.79 24.17
CA ARG A 291 -5.77 -12.20 24.88
C ARG A 291 -6.60 -13.15 24.01
N ASP A 292 -7.47 -13.90 24.64
CA ASP A 292 -8.42 -14.74 23.92
C ASP A 292 -9.48 -13.90 23.22
N SER A 293 -9.73 -14.21 21.97
CA SER A 293 -10.79 -13.60 21.15
C SER A 293 -11.24 -14.56 20.06
N HIS A 294 -12.27 -14.18 19.30
CA HIS A 294 -12.75 -14.97 18.18
C HIS A 294 -11.64 -15.16 17.11
N SER A 295 -11.57 -16.36 16.56
CA SER A 295 -10.62 -16.75 15.52
C SER A 295 -11.22 -17.81 14.60
N VAL A 296 -10.65 -17.94 13.41
CA VAL A 296 -11.01 -18.98 12.43
C VAL A 296 -9.76 -19.73 11.97
N ALA A 297 -9.95 -20.93 11.44
CA ALA A 297 -8.85 -21.76 10.93
C ALA A 297 -8.28 -21.16 9.62
N LYS A 298 -7.18 -20.39 9.71
CA LYS A 298 -6.56 -19.77 8.55
C LYS A 298 -5.93 -20.76 7.59
N GLU A 299 -5.90 -20.41 6.32
CA GLU A 299 -5.10 -21.10 5.29
C GLU A 299 -3.63 -20.68 5.39
N SER A 300 -2.72 -21.66 5.31
CA SER A 300 -1.29 -21.39 5.35
C SER A 300 -0.77 -20.78 4.04
N PHE A 301 -1.43 -21.04 2.91
CA PHE A 301 -1.07 -20.49 1.61
C PHE A 301 -2.19 -19.60 1.08
N VAL A 302 -1.85 -18.34 0.84
CA VAL A 302 -2.77 -17.36 0.26
C VAL A 302 -2.12 -16.80 -0.99
N THR A 303 -2.89 -16.75 -2.08
CA THR A 303 -2.44 -16.24 -3.38
C THR A 303 -3.31 -15.08 -3.81
N ASP A 304 -2.69 -14.00 -4.24
CA ASP A 304 -3.32 -12.89 -4.94
C ASP A 304 -2.92 -12.92 -6.41
N ALA A 305 -3.89 -12.83 -7.31
CA ALA A 305 -3.67 -12.53 -8.73
C ALA A 305 -4.26 -11.14 -9.01
N ALA A 306 -3.56 -10.32 -9.75
CA ALA A 306 -3.99 -8.96 -10.06
C ALA A 306 -3.90 -8.69 -11.55
N VAL A 307 -4.86 -7.96 -12.08
CA VAL A 307 -4.82 -7.37 -13.42
C VAL A 307 -5.24 -5.92 -13.35
N GLY A 308 -4.65 -5.07 -14.17
CA GLY A 308 -4.99 -3.67 -14.10
C GLY A 308 -4.32 -2.81 -15.17
N PHE A 309 -4.49 -1.51 -15.00
CA PHE A 309 -3.87 -0.51 -15.86
C PHE A 309 -3.34 0.66 -15.04
N SER A 310 -2.42 1.38 -15.63
CA SER A 310 -1.88 2.61 -15.07
C SER A 310 -1.80 3.67 -16.15
N TRP A 311 -2.24 4.87 -15.82
CA TRP A 311 -2.16 6.04 -16.66
C TRP A 311 -1.34 7.13 -15.97
N ILE A 312 -0.39 7.68 -16.71
CA ILE A 312 0.52 8.71 -16.25
C ILE A 312 0.25 9.97 -17.07
N TYR A 313 0.15 11.08 -16.39
CA TYR A 313 0.08 12.38 -17.02
C TYR A 313 0.91 13.39 -16.21
N ARG A 314 2.01 13.86 -16.80
CA ARG A 314 2.99 14.72 -16.12
C ARG A 314 3.46 14.05 -14.81
N GLY A 315 3.53 14.76 -13.67
CA GLY A 315 3.88 14.21 -12.36
C GLY A 315 2.83 13.26 -11.75
N GLY A 316 1.64 13.18 -12.32
CA GLY A 316 0.53 12.37 -11.80
C GLY A 316 0.47 10.96 -12.38
N ARG A 317 0.10 9.98 -11.56
CA ARG A 317 -0.23 8.61 -11.96
C ARG A 317 -1.54 8.17 -11.31
N ILE A 318 -2.39 7.54 -12.09
CA ILE A 318 -3.60 6.85 -11.63
C ILE A 318 -3.47 5.40 -12.04
N SER A 319 -3.64 4.48 -11.10
CA SER A 319 -3.61 3.04 -11.37
C SER A 319 -4.86 2.38 -10.80
N TYR A 320 -5.41 1.42 -11.52
CA TYR A 320 -6.46 0.55 -11.06
C TYR A 320 -6.01 -0.90 -11.18
N ALA A 321 -6.22 -1.67 -10.13
CA ALA A 321 -6.03 -3.12 -10.12
C ALA A 321 -7.29 -3.81 -9.63
N HIS A 322 -7.66 -4.91 -10.28
CA HIS A 322 -8.60 -5.87 -9.77
C HIS A 322 -7.83 -7.07 -9.23
N ILE A 323 -8.01 -7.36 -7.96
CA ILE A 323 -7.27 -8.39 -7.22
C ILE A 323 -8.22 -9.56 -6.94
N PHE A 324 -7.77 -10.77 -7.28
CA PHE A 324 -8.42 -12.04 -6.97
C PHE A 324 -7.60 -12.73 -5.89
N ARG A 325 -8.17 -12.90 -4.70
CA ARG A 325 -7.54 -13.55 -3.56
C ARG A 325 -8.13 -14.94 -3.35
N SER A 326 -7.25 -15.95 -3.18
CA SER A 326 -7.68 -17.27 -2.75
C SER A 326 -8.33 -17.23 -1.36
N ARG A 327 -8.91 -18.33 -0.91
CA ARG A 327 -9.40 -18.45 0.46
C ARG A 327 -8.32 -18.10 1.46
N GLU A 328 -8.69 -17.38 2.51
CA GLU A 328 -7.83 -17.01 3.63
C GLU A 328 -8.08 -17.89 4.87
N PHE A 329 -9.27 -18.52 4.98
CA PHE A 329 -9.62 -19.43 6.07
C PHE A 329 -10.54 -20.56 5.57
N SER A 330 -10.59 -21.66 6.32
CA SER A 330 -11.18 -22.93 5.87
C SER A 330 -12.70 -22.87 5.64
N GLN A 331 -13.43 -22.04 6.40
CA GLN A 331 -14.87 -21.89 6.29
C GLN A 331 -15.30 -20.86 5.23
N GLN A 332 -14.35 -20.14 4.64
CA GLN A 332 -14.65 -19.15 3.60
C GLN A 332 -15.21 -19.79 2.32
N ASP A 333 -16.30 -19.23 1.79
CA ASP A 333 -16.99 -19.70 0.57
C ASP A 333 -16.20 -19.41 -0.72
N GLY A 334 -14.99 -19.92 -0.84
CA GLY A 334 -14.18 -19.74 -2.04
C GLY A 334 -13.26 -18.50 -2.03
N SER A 335 -12.83 -18.08 -3.21
CA SER A 335 -12.02 -16.87 -3.39
C SER A 335 -12.88 -15.62 -3.28
N HIS A 336 -12.26 -14.49 -2.94
CA HIS A 336 -12.90 -13.18 -3.03
C HIS A 336 -12.07 -12.23 -3.89
N SER A 337 -12.68 -11.12 -4.30
CA SER A 337 -11.98 -10.12 -5.09
C SER A 337 -12.28 -8.71 -4.59
N TYR A 338 -11.36 -7.81 -4.85
CA TYR A 338 -11.50 -6.40 -4.52
C TYR A 338 -10.74 -5.54 -5.52
N GLY A 339 -11.10 -4.26 -5.58
CA GLY A 339 -10.40 -3.29 -6.41
C GLY A 339 -9.44 -2.43 -5.59
N SER A 340 -8.33 -2.06 -6.21
CA SER A 340 -7.35 -1.12 -5.67
C SER A 340 -7.19 0.06 -6.62
N LEU A 341 -7.39 1.27 -6.13
CA LEU A 341 -7.20 2.52 -6.84
C LEU A 341 -6.02 3.26 -6.19
N ALA A 342 -5.01 3.56 -6.98
CA ALA A 342 -3.84 4.28 -6.53
C ALA A 342 -3.67 5.60 -7.27
N PHE A 343 -3.45 6.67 -6.52
CA PHE A 343 -3.08 7.99 -7.02
C PHE A 343 -1.68 8.31 -6.53
N SER A 344 -0.81 8.74 -7.43
CA SER A 344 0.55 9.16 -7.10
C SER A 344 0.82 10.51 -7.75
N TYR A 345 1.49 11.40 -7.04
CA TYR A 345 1.91 12.70 -7.56
C TYR A 345 3.33 13.01 -7.11
N THR A 346 4.19 13.23 -8.09
CA THR A 346 5.60 13.60 -7.89
C THR A 346 5.76 15.11 -8.15
N PHE A 347 6.39 15.86 -7.24
CA PHE A 347 6.47 17.33 -7.25
C PHE A 347 7.74 17.85 -6.61
#